data_ca11f9987da7a81bbcc47e0b90bf762a
#
_entry.id   ca11f9987da7a81bbcc47e0b90bf762a
#
_cell.length_a   1.000
_cell.length_b   1.000
_cell.length_c   1.000
_cell.angle_alpha   90.00
_cell.angle_beta   90.00
_cell.angle_gamma   90.00
#
_symmetry.space_group_name_H-M   'P 1'
#
loop_
_entity.id
_entity.type
_entity.pdbx_description
1 polymer ?
#
loop_
_entity_poly.entity_id
_entity_poly.type
_entity_poly.pdbx_seq_one_letter_code
_entity_poly.pdbx_strand_id
1 'polypeptide(L)'
;GKKLESLNLKKYSEFVHLFCTSEDINNLSYNLMLKGYLDNEFKEINSLLLKDLKSKSKKWSKLSMLSFTHGQTASPTTLGKEIANFHERIKYHLNLLKSLNPSGKFNGAVGNYNAHVITDDKVSWQSLSERFVKSLGLNWSKYSTQIELKDEMVTIISIMENINNVLLDLSKDCWLYISKGYLKQLIVAGEVGSSTMPHKVNPIDFENAEGNLTISNSISSAIRDKIQISRLQRDLSDSTTLRNLGSALGYSYLAYKSLLKGFSKIEANKKQIKEDLENSWEVLAEPLQTIMRKNKIANSYDLIKKISRGK
;
A
#
# COMPACT_ATOMS: atom_id res chain seq x y z
N GLY A 1 26.83 -28.19 -9.39
CA GLY A 1 28.02 -29.05 -9.43
C GLY A 1 28.25 -29.71 -8.07
N LYS A 2 28.90 -29.03 -7.11
CA LYS A 2 29.32 -29.62 -5.78
C LYS A 2 28.23 -30.39 -5.05
N LYS A 3 26.98 -29.90 -5.02
CA LYS A 3 25.86 -30.59 -4.35
C LYS A 3 25.51 -31.93 -5.04
N LEU A 4 25.54 -31.96 -6.39
CA LEU A 4 25.29 -33.21 -7.13
C LEU A 4 26.42 -34.22 -6.93
N GLU A 5 27.67 -33.75 -6.84
CA GLU A 5 28.81 -34.61 -6.52
C GLU A 5 28.68 -35.25 -5.14
N SER A 6 28.28 -34.45 -4.12
CA SER A 6 28.08 -34.99 -2.76
C SER A 6 26.92 -35.98 -2.66
N LEU A 7 26.02 -36.03 -3.64
CA LEU A 7 24.89 -36.95 -3.75
C LEU A 7 25.16 -38.11 -4.73
N ASN A 8 26.38 -38.27 -5.23
CA ASN A 8 26.76 -39.26 -6.27
C ASN A 8 25.95 -39.09 -7.60
N LEU A 9 25.49 -37.89 -7.89
CA LEU A 9 24.68 -37.53 -9.06
C LEU A 9 25.43 -36.71 -10.08
N LYS A 10 26.77 -36.71 -10.07
CA LYS A 10 27.63 -35.92 -10.96
C LYS A 10 27.28 -36.12 -12.45
N LYS A 11 26.92 -37.34 -12.85
CA LYS A 11 26.53 -37.66 -14.25
C LYS A 11 25.30 -36.90 -14.74
N TYR A 12 24.52 -36.33 -13.83
CA TYR A 12 23.33 -35.52 -14.18
C TYR A 12 23.59 -34.01 -14.12
N SER A 13 24.82 -33.57 -13.94
CA SER A 13 25.16 -32.14 -13.82
C SER A 13 24.73 -31.32 -15.03
N GLU A 14 24.83 -31.87 -16.23
CA GLU A 14 24.42 -31.22 -17.47
C GLU A 14 22.90 -30.99 -17.59
N PHE A 15 22.09 -31.76 -16.87
CA PHE A 15 20.64 -31.59 -16.86
C PHE A 15 20.17 -30.40 -16.03
N VAL A 16 21.01 -29.84 -15.15
CA VAL A 16 20.60 -28.75 -14.22
C VAL A 16 20.20 -27.50 -14.99
N HIS A 17 20.75 -27.23 -16.16
CA HIS A 17 20.42 -26.07 -16.99
C HIS A 17 19.80 -26.44 -18.34
N LEU A 18 19.43 -27.72 -18.51
CA LEU A 18 18.87 -28.21 -19.75
C LEU A 18 17.56 -27.48 -20.08
N PHE A 19 17.47 -26.95 -21.30
CA PHE A 19 16.34 -26.17 -21.83
C PHE A 19 16.10 -24.81 -21.19
N CYS A 20 16.68 -24.52 -20.02
CA CYS A 20 16.44 -23.28 -19.28
C CYS A 20 17.33 -22.14 -19.78
N THR A 21 16.78 -20.94 -19.79
CA THR A 21 17.54 -19.69 -19.69
C THR A 21 17.48 -19.18 -18.23
N SER A 22 18.39 -18.29 -17.84
CA SER A 22 18.40 -17.70 -16.49
C SER A 22 17.05 -17.08 -16.13
N GLU A 23 16.38 -16.48 -17.11
CA GLU A 23 15.08 -15.84 -16.89
C GLU A 23 13.93 -16.82 -16.67
N ASP A 24 14.00 -18.05 -17.13
CA ASP A 24 13.03 -19.08 -16.75
C ASP A 24 13.00 -19.31 -15.24
N ILE A 25 14.16 -19.17 -14.59
CA ILE A 25 14.29 -19.33 -13.14
C ILE A 25 14.04 -18.01 -12.42
N ASN A 26 14.65 -16.90 -12.90
CA ASN A 26 14.56 -15.60 -12.25
C ASN A 26 13.11 -15.09 -12.18
N ASN A 27 12.35 -15.16 -13.30
CA ASN A 27 10.97 -14.68 -13.28
C ASN A 27 10.11 -15.46 -12.29
N LEU A 28 10.23 -16.79 -12.26
CA LEU A 28 9.48 -17.63 -11.30
C LEU A 28 9.89 -17.30 -9.87
N SER A 29 11.20 -17.13 -9.61
CA SER A 29 11.69 -16.81 -8.26
C SER A 29 11.18 -15.46 -7.76
N TYR A 30 11.26 -14.39 -8.56
CA TYR A 30 10.73 -13.08 -8.17
C TYR A 30 9.23 -13.09 -7.95
N ASN A 31 8.47 -13.76 -8.82
CA ASN A 31 7.02 -13.84 -8.69
C ASN A 31 6.59 -14.70 -7.49
N LEU A 32 7.33 -15.77 -7.17
CA LEU A 32 7.10 -16.56 -5.96
C LEU A 32 7.45 -15.80 -4.68
N MET A 33 8.52 -15.02 -4.66
CA MET A 33 8.86 -14.14 -3.53
C MET A 33 7.79 -13.06 -3.32
N LEU A 34 7.34 -12.41 -4.39
CA LEU A 34 6.25 -11.43 -4.32
C LEU A 34 4.96 -12.08 -3.80
N LYS A 35 4.57 -13.21 -4.38
CA LYS A 35 3.40 -13.97 -3.93
C LYS A 35 3.50 -14.37 -2.46
N GLY A 36 4.64 -14.88 -2.03
CA GLY A 36 4.87 -15.25 -0.64
C GLY A 36 4.68 -14.07 0.31
N TYR A 37 5.23 -12.91 -0.03
CA TYR A 37 5.05 -11.68 0.73
C TYR A 37 3.57 -11.24 0.79
N LEU A 38 2.86 -11.28 -0.35
CA LEU A 38 1.44 -10.90 -0.42
C LEU A 38 0.55 -11.81 0.41
N ASP A 39 0.77 -13.12 0.33
CA ASP A 39 -0.05 -14.14 0.99
C ASP A 39 0.18 -14.19 2.51
N ASN A 40 1.33 -13.76 3.00
CA ASN A 40 1.73 -13.81 4.40
C ASN A 40 1.83 -12.41 5.03
N GLU A 41 3.00 -11.79 5.00
CA GLU A 41 3.30 -10.56 5.76
C GLU A 41 2.41 -9.38 5.38
N PHE A 42 2.18 -9.18 4.08
CA PHE A 42 1.34 -8.08 3.59
C PHE A 42 -0.12 -8.26 3.98
N LYS A 43 -0.64 -9.47 3.83
CA LYS A 43 -2.03 -9.82 4.21
C LYS A 43 -2.24 -9.67 5.71
N GLU A 44 -1.31 -10.19 6.52
CA GLU A 44 -1.39 -10.11 7.97
C GLU A 44 -1.40 -8.67 8.46
N ILE A 45 -0.41 -7.86 8.06
CA ILE A 45 -0.27 -6.48 8.54
C ILE A 45 -1.45 -5.60 8.13
N ASN A 46 -1.95 -5.74 6.88
CA ASN A 46 -3.13 -5.00 6.43
C ASN A 46 -4.42 -5.45 7.14
N SER A 47 -4.54 -6.73 7.49
CA SER A 47 -5.65 -7.22 8.30
C SER A 47 -5.66 -6.57 9.69
N LEU A 48 -4.49 -6.43 10.32
CA LEU A 48 -4.34 -5.75 11.61
C LEU A 48 -4.68 -4.25 11.50
N LEU A 49 -4.20 -3.56 10.46
CA LEU A 49 -4.52 -2.16 10.18
C LEU A 49 -6.03 -1.96 10.00
N LEU A 50 -6.67 -2.75 9.15
CA LEU A 50 -8.11 -2.67 8.94
C LEU A 50 -8.91 -2.94 10.22
N LYS A 51 -8.50 -3.93 11.02
CA LYS A 51 -9.14 -4.26 12.30
C LYS A 51 -9.06 -3.07 13.26
N ASP A 52 -7.90 -2.44 13.38
CA ASP A 52 -7.69 -1.30 14.28
C ASP A 52 -8.47 -0.06 13.81
N LEU A 53 -8.38 0.30 12.52
CA LEU A 53 -9.15 1.40 11.94
C LEU A 53 -10.66 1.20 12.13
N LYS A 54 -11.17 -0.01 11.88
CA LYS A 54 -12.58 -0.34 12.11
C LYS A 54 -12.98 -0.19 13.56
N SER A 55 -12.14 -0.62 14.49
CA SER A 55 -12.38 -0.48 15.93
C SER A 55 -12.48 0.99 16.35
N LYS A 56 -11.50 1.80 15.91
CA LYS A 56 -11.45 3.24 16.22
C LYS A 56 -12.61 4.01 15.56
N SER A 57 -12.95 3.69 14.31
CA SER A 57 -14.10 4.31 13.64
C SER A 57 -15.42 4.08 14.40
N LYS A 58 -15.63 2.86 14.92
CA LYS A 58 -16.79 2.55 15.77
C LYS A 58 -16.73 3.26 17.11
N LYS A 59 -15.57 3.22 17.79
CA LYS A 59 -15.35 3.84 19.11
C LYS A 59 -15.66 5.34 19.07
N TRP A 60 -15.31 6.03 17.97
CA TRP A 60 -15.45 7.48 17.82
C TRP A 60 -16.60 7.89 16.89
N SER A 61 -17.48 6.99 16.51
CA SER A 61 -18.58 7.23 15.56
C SER A 61 -19.56 8.34 15.98
N LYS A 62 -19.72 8.55 17.30
CA LYS A 62 -20.60 9.59 17.86
C LYS A 62 -19.82 10.81 18.39
N LEU A 63 -18.52 10.87 18.17
CA LEU A 63 -17.70 11.98 18.61
C LEU A 63 -17.68 13.06 17.51
N SER A 64 -18.60 14.02 17.64
CA SER A 64 -18.67 15.18 16.75
C SER A 64 -17.45 16.08 16.93
N MET A 65 -16.90 16.59 15.85
CA MET A 65 -15.77 17.51 15.80
C MET A 65 -15.89 18.47 14.62
N LEU A 66 -15.12 19.56 14.64
CA LEU A 66 -15.00 20.43 13.48
C LEU A 66 -14.32 19.69 12.33
N SER A 67 -14.77 19.93 11.10
CA SER A 67 -14.00 19.65 9.91
C SER A 67 -13.09 20.83 9.59
N PHE A 68 -12.07 20.56 8.80
CA PHE A 68 -11.18 21.60 8.28
C PHE A 68 -11.05 21.46 6.76
N THR A 69 -11.45 22.51 6.03
CA THR A 69 -11.24 22.62 4.58
C THR A 69 -10.36 23.82 4.31
N HIS A 70 -9.34 23.68 3.49
CA HIS A 70 -8.34 24.74 3.28
C HIS A 70 -7.72 25.27 4.59
N GLY A 71 -7.63 24.43 5.62
CA GLY A 71 -7.12 24.82 6.94
C GLY A 71 -8.09 25.66 7.77
N GLN A 72 -9.31 25.97 7.27
CA GLN A 72 -10.33 26.74 7.99
C GLN A 72 -11.40 25.84 8.56
N THR A 73 -12.02 26.28 9.67
CA THR A 73 -13.18 25.58 10.28
C THR A 73 -14.33 25.46 9.27
N ALA A 74 -14.92 24.29 9.23
CA ALA A 74 -15.99 23.92 8.32
C ALA A 74 -17.08 23.14 9.05
N SER A 75 -18.14 22.77 8.35
CA SER A 75 -19.28 22.03 8.89
C SER A 75 -18.81 20.80 9.67
N PRO A 76 -19.45 20.49 10.81
CA PRO A 76 -19.03 19.41 11.69
C PRO A 76 -19.05 18.02 11.02
N THR A 77 -18.11 17.17 11.45
CA THR A 77 -18.05 15.74 11.12
C THR A 77 -17.98 14.91 12.42
N THR A 78 -17.68 13.62 12.31
CA THR A 78 -17.28 12.81 13.46
C THR A 78 -15.90 12.21 13.24
N LEU A 79 -15.09 12.13 14.30
CA LEU A 79 -13.77 11.52 14.23
C LEU A 79 -13.86 10.06 13.70
N GLY A 80 -14.92 9.34 14.09
CA GLY A 80 -15.14 7.98 13.62
C GLY A 80 -15.38 7.88 12.11
N LYS A 81 -16.10 8.86 11.50
CA LYS A 81 -16.33 8.88 10.04
C LYS A 81 -15.03 9.18 9.29
N GLU A 82 -14.20 10.08 9.81
CA GLU A 82 -12.90 10.38 9.19
C GLU A 82 -12.00 9.13 9.16
N ILE A 83 -11.92 8.38 10.25
CA ILE A 83 -11.19 7.10 10.28
C ILE A 83 -11.83 6.04 9.36
N ALA A 84 -13.16 5.99 9.29
CA ALA A 84 -13.87 5.04 8.41
C ALA A 84 -13.56 5.28 6.92
N ASN A 85 -13.36 6.52 6.50
CA ASN A 85 -12.94 6.86 5.14
C ASN A 85 -11.65 6.14 4.74
N PHE A 86 -10.63 6.19 5.58
CA PHE A 86 -9.35 5.50 5.33
C PHE A 86 -9.52 3.97 5.30
N HIS A 87 -10.30 3.43 6.25
CA HIS A 87 -10.62 2.00 6.26
C HIS A 87 -11.22 1.52 4.93
N GLU A 88 -12.23 2.21 4.42
CA GLU A 88 -12.91 1.78 3.18
C GLU A 88 -12.01 1.96 1.95
N ARG A 89 -11.17 3.01 1.88
CA ARG A 89 -10.20 3.21 0.80
C ARG A 89 -9.17 2.08 0.75
N ILE A 90 -8.58 1.71 1.89
CA ILE A 90 -7.63 0.59 1.97
C ILE A 90 -8.31 -0.73 1.58
N LYS A 91 -9.48 -1.00 2.12
CA LYS A 91 -10.28 -2.20 1.81
C LYS A 91 -10.60 -2.31 0.33
N TYR A 92 -10.92 -1.20 -0.32
CA TYR A 92 -11.15 -1.16 -1.77
C TYR A 92 -9.93 -1.66 -2.55
N HIS A 93 -8.74 -1.12 -2.28
CA HIS A 93 -7.51 -1.52 -2.95
C HIS A 93 -7.12 -2.97 -2.64
N LEU A 94 -7.28 -3.42 -1.39
CA LEU A 94 -7.03 -4.81 -1.03
C LEU A 94 -7.98 -5.79 -1.74
N ASN A 95 -9.23 -5.38 -2.02
CA ASN A 95 -10.15 -6.21 -2.79
C ASN A 95 -9.74 -6.31 -4.28
N LEU A 96 -9.21 -5.24 -4.88
CA LEU A 96 -8.63 -5.30 -6.23
C LEU A 96 -7.45 -6.28 -6.28
N LEU A 97 -6.61 -6.27 -5.27
CA LEU A 97 -5.44 -7.15 -5.20
C LEU A 97 -5.80 -8.64 -5.15
N LYS A 98 -6.93 -9.00 -4.54
CA LYS A 98 -7.38 -10.40 -4.42
C LYS A 98 -7.63 -11.12 -5.76
N SER A 99 -7.93 -10.38 -6.81
CA SER A 99 -8.18 -10.94 -8.15
C SER A 99 -6.90 -11.14 -8.95
N LEU A 100 -5.76 -10.68 -8.45
CA LEU A 100 -4.47 -10.73 -9.13
C LEU A 100 -3.60 -11.86 -8.57
N ASN A 101 -2.86 -12.48 -9.46
CA ASN A 101 -1.86 -13.48 -9.10
C ASN A 101 -0.66 -13.32 -10.03
N PRO A 102 0.57 -13.24 -9.51
CA PRO A 102 1.75 -13.08 -10.34
C PRO A 102 1.86 -14.15 -11.42
N SER A 103 2.36 -13.76 -12.58
CA SER A 103 2.55 -14.65 -13.73
C SER A 103 3.97 -15.14 -13.84
N GLY A 104 4.16 -16.27 -14.54
CA GLY A 104 5.46 -16.83 -14.82
C GLY A 104 5.54 -17.48 -16.19
N LYS A 105 6.74 -17.57 -16.73
CA LYS A 105 7.05 -18.27 -17.98
C LYS A 105 8.13 -19.33 -17.75
N PHE A 106 8.08 -20.39 -18.58
CA PHE A 106 9.10 -21.44 -18.66
C PHE A 106 9.14 -21.96 -20.10
N ASN A 107 9.83 -21.25 -21.01
CA ASN A 107 9.77 -21.47 -22.45
C ASN A 107 11.07 -21.19 -23.21
N GLY A 108 12.21 -21.13 -22.48
CA GLY A 108 13.54 -21.05 -23.05
C GLY A 108 14.00 -19.65 -23.43
N ALA A 109 15.09 -19.59 -24.15
CA ALA A 109 15.93 -18.41 -24.36
C ALA A 109 15.25 -17.24 -25.07
N VAL A 110 14.21 -17.48 -25.87
CA VAL A 110 13.46 -16.43 -26.59
C VAL A 110 11.95 -16.66 -26.54
N GLY A 111 11.48 -17.54 -25.66
CA GLY A 111 10.05 -17.80 -25.47
C GLY A 111 9.42 -18.75 -26.49
N ASN A 112 10.19 -19.48 -27.26
CA ASN A 112 9.72 -20.29 -28.40
C ASN A 112 9.96 -21.79 -28.26
N TYR A 113 10.48 -22.29 -27.15
CA TYR A 113 10.79 -23.72 -26.94
C TYR A 113 11.77 -24.30 -27.97
N ASN A 114 12.63 -23.50 -28.61
CA ASN A 114 13.48 -23.96 -29.72
C ASN A 114 14.36 -25.18 -29.36
N ALA A 115 15.08 -25.10 -28.24
CA ALA A 115 15.93 -26.20 -27.76
C ALA A 115 15.10 -27.42 -27.31
N HIS A 116 13.90 -27.17 -26.77
CA HIS A 116 13.00 -28.22 -26.33
C HIS A 116 12.48 -29.06 -27.51
N VAL A 117 11.95 -28.39 -28.56
CA VAL A 117 11.35 -29.05 -29.72
C VAL A 117 12.39 -29.81 -30.53
N ILE A 118 13.62 -29.25 -30.71
CA ILE A 118 14.66 -29.94 -31.46
C ILE A 118 15.18 -31.19 -30.73
N THR A 119 15.04 -31.23 -29.40
CA THR A 119 15.45 -32.38 -28.61
C THR A 119 14.37 -33.46 -28.57
N ASP A 120 13.12 -33.09 -28.42
CA ASP A 120 11.98 -34.01 -28.43
C ASP A 120 10.73 -33.32 -28.96
N ASP A 121 10.38 -33.55 -30.21
CA ASP A 121 9.20 -32.97 -30.89
C ASP A 121 7.88 -33.66 -30.53
N LYS A 122 7.92 -34.80 -29.82
CA LYS A 122 6.73 -35.54 -29.37
C LYS A 122 6.16 -34.98 -28.07
N VAL A 123 6.92 -34.22 -27.32
CA VAL A 123 6.48 -33.62 -26.07
C VAL A 123 5.68 -32.36 -26.34
N SER A 124 4.51 -32.23 -25.73
CA SER A 124 3.74 -30.99 -25.71
C SER A 124 4.35 -30.00 -24.69
N TRP A 125 5.42 -29.33 -25.11
CA TRP A 125 6.20 -28.43 -24.23
C TRP A 125 5.37 -27.28 -23.65
N GLN A 126 4.44 -26.72 -24.44
CA GLN A 126 3.53 -25.67 -23.92
C GLN A 126 2.66 -26.18 -22.77
N SER A 127 2.03 -27.36 -22.93
CA SER A 127 1.21 -27.96 -21.88
C SER A 127 2.03 -28.35 -20.64
N LEU A 128 3.27 -28.80 -20.83
CA LEU A 128 4.17 -29.10 -19.72
C LEU A 128 4.54 -27.83 -18.97
N SER A 129 4.92 -26.77 -19.68
CA SER A 129 5.28 -25.47 -19.10
C SER A 129 4.10 -24.86 -18.35
N GLU A 130 2.89 -24.90 -18.93
CA GLU A 130 1.67 -24.44 -18.27
C GLU A 130 1.41 -25.18 -16.94
N ARG A 131 1.44 -26.52 -16.99
CA ARG A 131 1.25 -27.34 -15.76
C ARG A 131 2.32 -27.04 -14.71
N PHE A 132 3.57 -26.90 -15.13
CA PHE A 132 4.68 -26.60 -14.23
C PHE A 132 4.49 -25.23 -13.56
N VAL A 133 4.26 -24.17 -14.32
CA VAL A 133 4.08 -22.81 -13.75
C VAL A 133 2.85 -22.76 -12.85
N LYS A 134 1.73 -23.36 -13.25
CA LYS A 134 0.52 -23.46 -12.42
C LYS A 134 0.73 -24.28 -11.14
N SER A 135 1.57 -25.31 -11.18
CA SER A 135 1.90 -26.10 -9.98
C SER A 135 2.64 -25.28 -8.92
N LEU A 136 3.32 -24.20 -9.33
CA LEU A 136 3.95 -23.23 -8.42
C LEU A 136 2.95 -22.21 -7.85
N GLY A 137 1.67 -22.27 -8.24
CA GLY A 137 0.64 -21.32 -7.83
C GLY A 137 0.69 -19.97 -8.56
N LEU A 138 1.36 -19.91 -9.71
CA LEU A 138 1.46 -18.73 -10.56
C LEU A 138 0.51 -18.84 -11.78
N ASN A 139 0.13 -17.70 -12.35
CA ASN A 139 -0.48 -17.67 -13.68
C ASN A 139 0.56 -18.01 -14.74
N TRP A 140 0.15 -18.63 -15.84
CA TRP A 140 1.05 -18.97 -16.93
C TRP A 140 1.02 -17.94 -18.05
N SER A 141 2.16 -17.32 -18.32
CA SER A 141 2.39 -16.46 -19.48
C SER A 141 2.63 -17.30 -20.72
N LYS A 142 1.58 -17.47 -21.53
CA LYS A 142 1.62 -18.30 -22.75
C LYS A 142 2.62 -17.78 -23.79
N TYR A 143 2.60 -16.47 -23.99
CA TYR A 143 3.48 -15.77 -24.93
C TYR A 143 4.41 -14.84 -24.16
N SER A 144 5.69 -14.98 -24.38
CA SER A 144 6.72 -14.16 -23.76
C SER A 144 7.90 -14.02 -24.70
N THR A 145 8.90 -13.26 -24.30
CA THR A 145 10.21 -13.22 -24.94
C THR A 145 11.22 -14.04 -24.12
N GLN A 146 12.45 -13.62 -23.98
CA GLN A 146 13.35 -14.21 -22.99
C GLN A 146 12.85 -13.91 -21.57
N ILE A 147 12.23 -12.73 -21.38
CA ILE A 147 11.65 -12.31 -20.10
C ILE A 147 10.14 -12.57 -20.05
N GLU A 148 9.62 -12.71 -18.87
CA GLU A 148 8.21 -12.57 -18.56
C GLU A 148 7.85 -11.07 -18.55
N LEU A 149 6.68 -10.69 -19.08
CA LEU A 149 6.32 -9.27 -19.37
C LEU A 149 6.03 -8.43 -18.13
N LYS A 150 5.83 -9.05 -16.97
CA LYS A 150 5.65 -8.43 -15.66
C LYS A 150 4.42 -7.52 -15.50
N ASP A 151 3.42 -7.64 -16.37
CA ASP A 151 2.22 -6.80 -16.34
C ASP A 151 1.43 -6.95 -15.06
N GLU A 152 1.24 -8.20 -14.56
CA GLU A 152 0.59 -8.43 -13.28
C GLU A 152 1.42 -7.91 -12.11
N MET A 153 2.75 -8.07 -12.15
CA MET A 153 3.63 -7.53 -11.10
C MET A 153 3.52 -6.01 -11.02
N VAL A 154 3.50 -5.32 -12.14
CA VAL A 154 3.33 -3.86 -12.23
C VAL A 154 1.96 -3.44 -11.69
N THR A 155 0.92 -4.16 -12.04
CA THR A 155 -0.43 -3.91 -11.53
C THR A 155 -0.49 -4.08 -10.01
N ILE A 156 0.10 -5.14 -9.49
CA ILE A 156 0.21 -5.40 -8.04
C ILE A 156 0.96 -4.25 -7.34
N ILE A 157 2.12 -3.86 -7.85
CA ILE A 157 2.92 -2.75 -7.31
C ILE A 157 2.10 -1.46 -7.30
N SER A 158 1.38 -1.15 -8.39
CA SER A 158 0.54 0.06 -8.48
C SER A 158 -0.58 0.07 -7.44
N ILE A 159 -1.20 -1.07 -7.16
CA ILE A 159 -2.22 -1.16 -6.11
C ILE A 159 -1.58 -0.98 -4.73
N MET A 160 -0.39 -1.52 -4.50
CA MET A 160 0.34 -1.32 -3.24
C MET A 160 0.73 0.15 -3.04
N GLU A 161 1.17 0.86 -4.08
CA GLU A 161 1.41 2.31 -4.04
C GLU A 161 0.15 3.09 -3.67
N ASN A 162 -1.01 2.70 -4.21
CA ASN A 162 -2.29 3.32 -3.83
C ASN A 162 -2.63 3.09 -2.35
N ILE A 163 -2.38 1.91 -1.81
CA ILE A 163 -2.54 1.63 -0.37
C ILE A 163 -1.56 2.51 0.43
N ASN A 164 -0.31 2.59 0.02
CA ASN A 164 0.70 3.45 0.63
C ASN A 164 0.26 4.92 0.64
N ASN A 165 -0.31 5.43 -0.45
CA ASN A 165 -0.81 6.80 -0.55
C ASN A 165 -1.97 7.06 0.42
N VAL A 166 -2.88 6.11 0.59
CA VAL A 166 -3.96 6.22 1.59
C VAL A 166 -3.39 6.25 3.01
N LEU A 167 -2.39 5.44 3.30
CA LEU A 167 -1.74 5.38 4.61
C LEU A 167 -0.87 6.61 4.89
N LEU A 168 -0.25 7.19 3.85
CA LEU A 168 0.50 8.44 3.92
C LEU A 168 -0.43 9.61 4.26
N ASP A 169 -1.57 9.69 3.58
CA ASP A 169 -2.65 10.65 3.85
C ASP A 169 -3.14 10.54 5.31
N LEU A 170 -3.43 9.32 5.75
CA LEU A 170 -3.81 9.02 7.14
C LEU A 170 -2.74 9.43 8.16
N SER A 171 -1.44 9.23 7.84
CA SER A 171 -0.33 9.62 8.72
C SER A 171 -0.31 11.14 8.93
N LYS A 172 -0.49 11.90 7.86
CA LYS A 172 -0.56 13.36 7.88
C LYS A 172 -1.76 13.87 8.67
N ASP A 173 -2.93 13.28 8.48
CA ASP A 173 -4.12 13.66 9.23
C ASP A 173 -3.98 13.34 10.71
N CYS A 174 -3.44 12.19 11.08
CA CYS A 174 -3.15 11.86 12.48
C CYS A 174 -2.17 12.86 13.10
N TRP A 175 -1.11 13.21 12.40
CA TRP A 175 -0.16 14.24 12.82
C TRP A 175 -0.84 15.60 13.05
N LEU A 176 -1.69 16.03 12.10
CA LEU A 176 -2.46 17.27 12.20
C LEU A 176 -3.44 17.24 13.37
N TYR A 177 -4.17 16.15 13.57
CA TYR A 177 -5.08 16.02 14.72
C TYR A 177 -4.34 15.99 16.06
N ILE A 178 -3.12 15.45 16.11
CA ILE A 178 -2.25 15.56 17.31
C ILE A 178 -1.83 17.01 17.51
N SER A 179 -1.40 17.71 16.49
CA SER A 179 -1.01 19.12 16.52
C SER A 179 -2.16 20.04 17.00
N LYS A 180 -3.41 19.75 16.58
CA LYS A 180 -4.60 20.46 17.02
C LYS A 180 -5.10 20.04 18.43
N GLY A 181 -4.45 19.05 19.04
CA GLY A 181 -4.88 18.51 20.32
C GLY A 181 -6.15 17.65 20.28
N TYR A 182 -6.64 17.26 19.10
CA TYR A 182 -7.80 16.38 18.94
C TYR A 182 -7.48 14.92 19.22
N LEU A 183 -6.25 14.51 18.93
CA LEU A 183 -5.67 13.24 19.36
C LEU A 183 -4.59 13.50 20.41
N LYS A 184 -4.63 12.74 21.50
CA LYS A 184 -3.58 12.71 22.53
C LYS A 184 -2.71 11.49 22.33
N GLN A 185 -1.40 11.67 22.47
CA GLN A 185 -0.45 10.56 22.54
C GLN A 185 -0.37 10.04 23.98
N LEU A 186 -0.47 8.73 24.14
CA LEU A 186 -0.27 8.05 25.41
C LEU A 186 1.23 7.92 25.67
N ILE A 187 1.64 8.23 26.89
CA ILE A 187 3.03 8.07 27.34
C ILE A 187 3.30 6.58 27.58
N VAL A 188 4.29 6.04 26.92
CA VAL A 188 4.75 4.65 27.14
C VAL A 188 6.02 4.67 27.97
N ALA A 189 6.03 3.93 29.07
CA ALA A 189 7.19 3.86 29.96
C ALA A 189 8.42 3.35 29.18
N GLY A 190 9.56 4.07 29.33
CA GLY A 190 10.80 3.74 28.63
C GLY A 190 10.97 4.36 27.24
N GLU A 191 9.95 5.02 26.67
CA GLU A 191 10.11 5.81 25.43
C GLU A 191 10.55 7.24 25.75
N VAL A 192 11.55 7.72 24.99
CA VAL A 192 12.02 9.11 25.08
C VAL A 192 11.19 9.95 24.11
N GLY A 193 10.30 10.80 24.65
CA GLY A 193 9.44 11.68 23.83
C GLY A 193 10.22 12.77 23.09
N SER A 194 11.23 13.35 23.74
CA SER A 194 12.17 14.32 23.18
C SER A 194 13.45 14.30 24.01
N SER A 195 14.61 14.29 23.36
CA SER A 195 15.92 14.34 24.04
C SER A 195 16.23 15.69 24.65
N THR A 196 15.60 16.78 24.16
CA THR A 196 15.93 18.17 24.57
C THR A 196 14.79 18.83 25.36
N MET A 197 13.54 18.48 25.06
CA MET A 197 12.34 19.09 25.66
C MET A 197 11.51 18.02 26.40
N PRO A 198 11.70 17.82 27.73
CA PRO A 198 11.13 16.69 28.47
C PRO A 198 9.59 16.66 28.51
N HIS A 199 8.93 17.81 28.33
CA HIS A 199 7.46 17.92 28.32
C HIS A 199 6.81 17.44 27.03
N LYS A 200 7.60 17.15 25.99
CA LYS A 200 7.13 16.96 24.61
C LYS A 200 7.09 15.48 24.26
N VAL A 201 5.97 15.03 23.71
CA VAL A 201 5.80 13.69 23.11
C VAL A 201 5.60 13.87 21.61
N ASN A 202 6.60 13.53 20.80
CA ASN A 202 6.54 13.69 19.35
C ASN A 202 5.76 12.55 18.68
N PRO A 203 4.99 12.79 17.62
CA PRO A 203 4.27 11.76 16.87
C PRO A 203 5.19 10.99 15.90
N ILE A 204 6.35 10.54 16.39
CA ILE A 204 7.42 9.95 15.59
C ILE A 204 7.00 8.69 14.79
N ASP A 205 6.03 7.95 15.29
CA ASP A 205 5.56 6.75 14.60
C ASP A 205 4.82 7.12 13.29
N PHE A 206 4.08 8.24 13.25
CA PHE A 206 3.43 8.75 12.04
C PHE A 206 4.44 9.41 11.09
N GLU A 207 5.40 10.17 11.59
CA GLU A 207 6.49 10.76 10.81
C GLU A 207 7.36 9.68 10.16
N ASN A 208 7.69 8.63 10.91
CA ASN A 208 8.45 7.48 10.41
C ASN A 208 7.67 6.72 9.33
N ALA A 209 6.35 6.55 9.51
CA ALA A 209 5.50 5.95 8.49
C ALA A 209 5.49 6.80 7.21
N GLU A 210 5.30 8.11 7.30
CA GLU A 210 5.32 9.04 6.16
C GLU A 210 6.64 8.94 5.37
N GLY A 211 7.78 9.00 6.06
CA GLY A 211 9.10 8.91 5.42
C GLY A 211 9.31 7.58 4.70
N ASN A 212 9.01 6.46 5.36
CA ASN A 212 9.17 5.12 4.77
C ASN A 212 8.22 4.87 3.59
N LEU A 213 6.95 5.34 3.64
CA LEU A 213 6.01 5.23 2.53
C LEU A 213 6.46 6.05 1.32
N THR A 214 7.01 7.24 1.55
CA THR A 214 7.54 8.09 0.48
C THR A 214 8.69 7.40 -0.25
N ILE A 215 9.65 6.82 0.47
CA ILE A 215 10.77 6.07 -0.11
C ILE A 215 10.27 4.83 -0.85
N SER A 216 9.38 4.06 -0.23
CA SER A 216 8.77 2.88 -0.85
C SER A 216 8.13 3.21 -2.20
N ASN A 217 7.28 4.24 -2.24
CA ASN A 217 6.60 4.67 -3.47
C ASN A 217 7.59 5.13 -4.55
N SER A 218 8.65 5.85 -4.18
CA SER A 218 9.68 6.29 -5.14
C SER A 218 10.39 5.12 -5.80
N ILE A 219 10.77 4.09 -5.02
CA ILE A 219 11.40 2.88 -5.55
C ILE A 219 10.40 2.08 -6.38
N SER A 220 9.16 1.91 -5.91
CA SER A 220 8.08 1.21 -6.60
C SER A 220 7.78 1.84 -7.96
N SER A 221 7.67 3.17 -8.01
CA SER A 221 7.45 3.91 -9.26
C SER A 221 8.58 3.67 -10.27
N ALA A 222 9.85 3.74 -9.84
CA ALA A 222 10.99 3.46 -10.70
C ALA A 222 10.99 2.00 -11.24
N ILE A 223 10.59 1.04 -10.41
CA ILE A 223 10.44 -0.36 -10.82
C ILE A 223 9.32 -0.47 -11.86
N ARG A 224 8.11 0.00 -11.54
CA ARG A 224 6.92 -0.04 -12.40
C ARG A 224 7.19 0.56 -13.78
N ASP A 225 7.79 1.73 -13.82
CA ASP A 225 8.01 2.48 -15.06
C ASP A 225 9.06 1.84 -15.97
N LYS A 226 9.87 0.89 -15.44
CA LYS A 226 10.95 0.25 -16.18
C LYS A 226 10.70 -1.20 -16.56
N ILE A 227 10.15 -2.03 -15.67
CA ILE A 227 10.23 -3.49 -15.85
C ILE A 227 9.36 -4.05 -16.96
N GLN A 228 8.37 -3.29 -17.47
CA GLN A 228 7.56 -3.66 -18.65
C GLN A 228 8.26 -3.31 -19.97
N ILE A 229 9.33 -2.50 -19.94
CA ILE A 229 9.99 -1.97 -21.14
C ILE A 229 11.31 -2.67 -21.32
N SER A 230 11.46 -3.37 -22.46
CA SER A 230 12.69 -4.03 -22.89
C SER A 230 12.97 -3.75 -24.36
N ARG A 231 14.12 -4.18 -24.86
CA ARG A 231 14.52 -4.08 -26.26
C ARG A 231 14.49 -5.44 -26.92
N LEU A 232 13.71 -5.56 -28.00
CA LEU A 232 13.51 -6.82 -28.72
C LEU A 232 13.13 -7.94 -27.73
N GLN A 233 13.85 -9.05 -27.72
CA GLN A 233 13.55 -10.18 -26.85
C GLN A 233 14.12 -10.02 -25.44
N ARG A 234 15.13 -9.17 -25.25
CA ARG A 234 15.69 -8.78 -23.95
C ARG A 234 16.76 -7.70 -24.02
N ASP A 235 16.79 -6.81 -23.02
CA ASP A 235 18.01 -6.15 -22.52
C ASP A 235 18.17 -6.44 -21.01
N LEU A 236 19.26 -5.98 -20.38
CA LEU A 236 19.56 -6.28 -18.98
C LEU A 236 19.06 -5.22 -17.99
N SER A 237 18.47 -4.13 -18.45
CA SER A 237 18.11 -2.98 -17.60
C SER A 237 16.99 -3.27 -16.59
N ASP A 238 16.11 -4.22 -16.89
CA ASP A 238 15.07 -4.71 -15.97
C ASP A 238 15.69 -5.35 -14.71
N SER A 239 16.72 -6.16 -14.87
CA SER A 239 17.39 -6.87 -13.77
C SER A 239 17.99 -5.92 -12.73
N THR A 240 18.60 -4.80 -13.17
CA THR A 240 19.14 -3.79 -12.26
C THR A 240 18.04 -3.14 -11.42
N THR A 241 16.91 -2.83 -12.03
CA THR A 241 15.78 -2.18 -11.37
C THR A 241 15.06 -3.13 -10.42
N LEU A 242 14.79 -4.35 -10.85
CA LEU A 242 14.01 -5.34 -10.10
C LEU A 242 14.68 -5.79 -8.79
N ARG A 243 16.01 -5.69 -8.68
CA ARG A 243 16.76 -5.97 -7.44
C ARG A 243 16.31 -5.11 -6.25
N ASN A 244 15.67 -3.97 -6.50
CA ASN A 244 15.19 -3.06 -5.48
C ASN A 244 13.77 -3.39 -4.98
N LEU A 245 13.10 -4.41 -5.56
CA LEU A 245 11.74 -4.79 -5.16
C LEU A 245 11.64 -5.10 -3.66
N GLY A 246 12.57 -5.90 -3.13
CA GLY A 246 12.60 -6.22 -1.70
C GLY A 246 12.75 -5.00 -0.81
N SER A 247 13.52 -3.98 -1.23
CA SER A 247 13.66 -2.72 -0.49
C SER A 247 12.36 -1.93 -0.48
N ALA A 248 11.67 -1.81 -1.63
CA ALA A 248 10.38 -1.14 -1.72
C ALA A 248 9.34 -1.77 -0.78
N LEU A 249 9.22 -3.10 -0.83
CA LEU A 249 8.30 -3.86 0.03
C LEU A 249 8.68 -3.74 1.52
N GLY A 250 9.97 -3.77 1.85
CA GLY A 250 10.49 -3.62 3.19
C GLY A 250 10.16 -2.25 3.81
N TYR A 251 10.34 -1.16 3.06
CA TYR A 251 9.95 0.18 3.51
C TYR A 251 8.45 0.31 3.77
N SER A 252 7.59 -0.22 2.88
CA SER A 252 6.15 -0.28 3.13
C SER A 252 5.82 -1.04 4.42
N TYR A 253 6.43 -2.20 4.61
CA TYR A 253 6.17 -3.03 5.78
C TYR A 253 6.60 -2.34 7.10
N LEU A 254 7.75 -1.67 7.12
CA LEU A 254 8.20 -0.87 8.26
C LEU A 254 7.22 0.26 8.56
N ALA A 255 6.72 0.96 7.54
CA ALA A 255 5.73 2.01 7.69
C ALA A 255 4.42 1.49 8.28
N TYR A 256 3.92 0.35 7.81
CA TYR A 256 2.69 -0.26 8.33
C TYR A 256 2.84 -0.65 9.81
N LYS A 257 4.01 -1.16 10.21
CA LYS A 257 4.32 -1.43 11.62
C LYS A 257 4.37 -0.15 12.45
N SER A 258 4.97 0.91 11.92
CA SER A 258 5.01 2.22 12.58
C SER A 258 3.60 2.78 12.79
N LEU A 259 2.72 2.67 11.79
CA LEU A 259 1.32 3.06 11.91
C LEU A 259 0.57 2.29 12.99
N LEU A 260 0.69 0.96 13.01
CA LEU A 260 0.07 0.15 14.07
C LEU A 260 0.57 0.57 15.46
N LYS A 261 1.86 0.82 15.59
CA LYS A 261 2.45 1.32 16.83
C LYS A 261 1.90 2.70 17.19
N GLY A 262 1.86 3.64 16.24
CA GLY A 262 1.28 4.96 16.44
C GLY A 262 -0.19 4.90 16.87
N PHE A 263 -0.99 4.09 16.18
CA PHE A 263 -2.41 3.89 16.52
C PHE A 263 -2.63 3.30 17.91
N SER A 264 -1.76 2.43 18.38
CA SER A 264 -1.85 1.87 19.73
C SER A 264 -1.65 2.91 20.83
N LYS A 265 -1.06 4.07 20.50
CA LYS A 265 -0.67 5.13 21.43
C LYS A 265 -1.55 6.38 21.36
N ILE A 266 -2.61 6.40 20.57
CA ILE A 266 -3.47 7.57 20.43
C ILE A 266 -4.85 7.37 21.02
N GLU A 267 -5.37 8.44 21.65
CA GLU A 267 -6.72 8.53 22.15
C GLU A 267 -7.36 9.88 21.75
N ALA A 268 -8.67 9.87 21.55
CA ALA A 268 -9.41 11.10 21.26
C ALA A 268 -9.47 12.02 22.49
N ASN A 269 -9.08 13.27 22.31
CA ASN A 269 -9.22 14.33 23.32
C ASN A 269 -10.63 14.94 23.26
N LYS A 270 -11.58 14.25 23.86
CA LYS A 270 -13.00 14.65 23.86
C LYS A 270 -13.22 16.07 24.38
N LYS A 271 -12.42 16.52 25.36
CA LYS A 271 -12.53 17.85 25.94
C LYS A 271 -12.21 18.92 24.91
N GLN A 272 -11.03 18.85 24.28
CA GLN A 272 -10.60 19.83 23.27
C GLN A 272 -11.54 19.85 22.06
N ILE A 273 -11.92 18.67 21.56
CA ILE A 273 -12.87 18.54 20.44
C ILE A 273 -14.20 19.22 20.74
N LYS A 274 -14.70 19.04 21.96
CA LYS A 274 -15.98 19.65 22.39
C LYS A 274 -15.84 21.17 22.55
N GLU A 275 -14.79 21.65 23.20
CA GLU A 275 -14.53 23.07 23.40
C GLU A 275 -14.42 23.82 22.06
N ASP A 276 -13.65 23.29 21.10
CA ASP A 276 -13.52 23.92 19.78
C ASP A 276 -14.86 23.95 19.03
N LEU A 277 -15.63 22.88 19.09
CA LEU A 277 -16.94 22.80 18.44
C LEU A 277 -17.95 23.79 19.07
N GLU A 278 -17.95 23.92 20.38
CA GLU A 278 -18.83 24.85 21.11
C GLU A 278 -18.47 26.33 20.93
N ASN A 279 -17.21 26.61 20.57
CA ASN A 279 -16.72 27.96 20.31
C ASN A 279 -16.79 28.38 18.84
N SER A 280 -17.23 27.51 17.93
CA SER A 280 -17.21 27.74 16.47
C SER A 280 -18.62 27.78 15.88
N TRP A 281 -19.46 28.70 16.33
CA TRP A 281 -20.85 28.80 15.91
C TRP A 281 -21.02 29.23 14.44
N GLU A 282 -20.00 29.85 13.84
CA GLU A 282 -19.98 30.25 12.43
C GLU A 282 -20.14 29.07 11.47
N VAL A 283 -19.79 27.84 11.89
CA VAL A 283 -19.94 26.62 11.09
C VAL A 283 -21.42 26.24 10.84
N LEU A 284 -22.35 26.82 11.59
CA LEU A 284 -23.79 26.69 11.36
C LEU A 284 -24.30 27.53 10.19
N ALA A 285 -23.48 28.41 9.62
CA ALA A 285 -23.86 29.26 8.50
C ALA A 285 -24.39 28.47 7.29
N GLU A 286 -23.78 27.33 6.99
CA GLU A 286 -24.20 26.46 5.89
C GLU A 286 -25.61 25.86 6.10
N PRO A 287 -25.88 25.12 7.19
CA PRO A 287 -27.24 24.59 7.41
C PRO A 287 -28.30 25.68 7.56
N LEU A 288 -27.98 26.81 8.19
CA LEU A 288 -28.93 27.92 8.34
C LEU A 288 -29.34 28.50 6.98
N GLN A 289 -28.38 28.87 6.13
CA GLN A 289 -28.72 29.38 4.81
C GLN A 289 -29.46 28.35 3.94
N THR A 290 -29.18 27.06 4.13
CA THR A 290 -29.87 25.98 3.43
C THR A 290 -31.34 25.86 3.87
N ILE A 291 -31.59 25.92 5.20
CA ILE A 291 -32.95 25.93 5.75
C ILE A 291 -33.72 27.15 5.29
N MET A 292 -33.09 28.34 5.29
CA MET A 292 -33.73 29.58 4.82
C MET A 292 -34.12 29.48 3.35
N ARG A 293 -33.23 28.91 2.48
CA ARG A 293 -33.53 28.68 1.06
C ARG A 293 -34.72 27.70 0.88
N LYS A 294 -34.73 26.60 1.64
CA LYS A 294 -35.85 25.64 1.65
C LYS A 294 -37.16 26.33 1.95
N ASN A 295 -37.15 27.31 2.87
CA ASN A 295 -38.33 28.12 3.25
C ASN A 295 -38.54 29.36 2.36
N LYS A 296 -37.89 29.42 1.19
CA LYS A 296 -38.03 30.49 0.16
C LYS A 296 -37.72 31.91 0.68
N ILE A 297 -36.85 32.03 1.70
CA ILE A 297 -36.38 33.31 2.21
C ILE A 297 -35.40 33.91 1.20
N ALA A 298 -35.69 35.09 0.67
CA ALA A 298 -34.84 35.78 -0.29
C ALA A 298 -33.47 36.15 0.31
N ASN A 299 -32.44 36.19 -0.50
CA ASN A 299 -31.08 36.62 -0.13
C ASN A 299 -30.47 35.85 1.07
N SER A 300 -30.91 34.60 1.30
CA SER A 300 -30.50 33.79 2.44
C SER A 300 -28.97 33.69 2.60
N TYR A 301 -28.24 33.50 1.51
CA TYR A 301 -26.78 33.42 1.54
C TYR A 301 -26.14 34.73 1.99
N ASP A 302 -26.55 35.87 1.41
CA ASP A 302 -25.97 37.15 1.73
C ASP A 302 -26.29 37.62 3.14
N LEU A 303 -27.48 37.28 3.63
CA LEU A 303 -27.87 37.58 5.03
C LEU A 303 -26.94 36.81 6.00
N ILE A 304 -26.76 35.51 5.81
CA ILE A 304 -25.89 34.72 6.69
C ILE A 304 -24.42 35.12 6.54
N LYS A 305 -23.94 35.35 5.30
CA LYS A 305 -22.59 35.85 5.05
C LYS A 305 -22.26 37.13 5.79
N LYS A 306 -23.23 38.06 5.89
CA LYS A 306 -23.06 39.36 6.56
C LYS A 306 -22.77 39.21 8.06
N ILE A 307 -23.31 38.19 8.71
CA ILE A 307 -23.14 37.96 10.15
C ILE A 307 -22.05 36.97 10.53
N SER A 308 -21.62 36.09 9.61
CA SER A 308 -20.67 35.01 9.90
C SER A 308 -19.27 35.20 9.31
N ARG A 309 -19.11 36.04 8.25
CA ARG A 309 -17.82 36.17 7.57
C ARG A 309 -16.80 36.95 8.41
N GLY A 310 -15.64 36.30 8.68
CA GLY A 310 -14.52 36.92 9.41
C GLY A 310 -14.69 36.99 10.92
N LYS A 311 -15.58 36.17 11.45
CA LYS A 311 -15.77 36.01 12.90
C LYS A 311 -15.20 34.66 13.38
#